data_df118cb27ecf9cc832f9cfdfa04fb60f
#
_entry.id   df118cb27ecf9cc832f9cfdfa04fb60f
#
_cell.length_a   1.000
_cell.length_b   1.000
_cell.length_c   1.000
_cell.angle_alpha   90.00
_cell.angle_beta   90.00
_cell.angle_gamma   90.00
#
_symmetry.space_group_name_H-M   'P 1'
#
loop_
_entity.id
_entity.type
_entity.pdbx_description
1 polymer ?
#
loop_
_entity_poly.entity_id
_entity_poly.type
_entity_poly.pdbx_seq_one_letter_code
_entity_poly.pdbx_strand_id
1 'polypeptide(L)'
;MTQWNPVWRVIVDGVTYTNLTLANLTITSGRTDIYSQPVAGYCQLAILNFDQTAIPMEINDGVTVEVKDSTNTYVPIFGGTITDLTVTINSIGSEGYNQRIEITALGALAKLPKSVTTGVLAKDQDGDQMYALLSTLLFAQWNAVPAATTWATFDPTVEWAEALNTGLGEIDRPGNYDLDQRHSSSSDYYSIASLIANSGLGYLYEDPQGRISYADSTHRTEYFATNGYTDLSANDALGAGFRTITRSGDIRNKVTIQYKHNQSSSYTDSDVASIGLYGELGQVIPTTLENAADAEAQADFFLGLRAYPQAVFDSITYQLASPELSDSDRDALIKVFMGLPLNITDLPPNVADGSFQGFVEGWSFRAGYNTLEXTLTISPLAXSLQAFRWNSVPAVETWNTINPTLDWLNATIVA
;
A
#
# COMPACT_ATOMS: atom_id res chain seq x y z
N MET A 1 -31.88 -13.26 -3.46
CA MET A 1 -30.79 -12.48 -4.07
C MET A 1 -29.93 -13.42 -4.91
N THR A 2 -29.51 -12.95 -6.09
CA THR A 2 -28.64 -13.76 -6.94
C THR A 2 -27.22 -13.72 -6.36
N GLN A 3 -26.62 -14.89 -6.22
CA GLN A 3 -25.26 -14.98 -5.71
C GLN A 3 -24.30 -14.35 -6.73
N TRP A 4 -23.42 -13.48 -6.24
CA TRP A 4 -22.37 -12.91 -7.08
C TRP A 4 -21.26 -13.94 -7.27
N ASN A 5 -20.84 -14.14 -8.50
CA ASN A 5 -19.73 -15.03 -8.81
C ASN A 5 -18.63 -14.23 -9.50
N PRO A 6 -17.38 -14.38 -9.09
CA PRO A 6 -16.31 -13.63 -9.72
C PRO A 6 -16.12 -14.05 -11.17
N VAL A 7 -16.00 -13.04 -12.05
CA VAL A 7 -15.73 -13.28 -13.45
C VAL A 7 -14.32 -12.74 -13.74
N TRP A 8 -13.44 -13.64 -14.08
CA TRP A 8 -12.02 -13.41 -14.16
C TRP A 8 -11.55 -13.11 -15.57
N ARG A 9 -10.47 -12.35 -15.64
CA ARG A 9 -9.70 -12.20 -16.88
C ARG A 9 -8.22 -12.14 -16.47
N VAL A 10 -7.41 -12.96 -17.13
CA VAL A 10 -5.95 -12.94 -16.93
C VAL A 10 -5.35 -12.51 -18.27
N ILE A 11 -4.49 -11.51 -18.24
CA ILE A 11 -3.79 -11.02 -19.44
C ILE A 11 -2.31 -11.33 -19.24
N VAL A 12 -1.72 -12.07 -20.18
CA VAL A 12 -0.29 -12.41 -20.17
C VAL A 12 0.31 -11.98 -21.49
N ASP A 13 1.34 -11.15 -21.43
CA ASP A 13 2.03 -10.60 -22.61
C ASP A 13 1.03 -10.02 -23.62
N GLY A 14 0.01 -9.30 -23.12
CA GLY A 14 -1.00 -8.68 -23.96
C GLY A 14 -2.08 -9.63 -24.49
N VAL A 15 -1.98 -10.91 -24.22
CA VAL A 15 -2.98 -11.90 -24.64
C VAL A 15 -4.00 -12.08 -23.53
N THR A 16 -5.26 -11.93 -23.86
CA THR A 16 -6.36 -12.03 -22.89
C THR A 16 -6.89 -13.46 -22.82
N TYR A 17 -6.97 -14.00 -21.63
CA TYR A 17 -7.49 -15.33 -21.34
C TYR A 17 -8.75 -15.20 -20.50
N THR A 18 -9.92 -15.34 -21.15
CA THR A 18 -11.21 -15.23 -20.49
C THR A 18 -11.90 -16.58 -20.27
N ASN A 19 -11.48 -17.58 -21.04
CA ASN A 19 -12.15 -18.88 -21.03
C ASN A 19 -11.39 -19.93 -20.23
N LEU A 20 -10.30 -19.56 -19.59
CA LEU A 20 -9.54 -20.50 -18.79
C LEU A 20 -10.19 -20.67 -17.42
N THR A 21 -10.22 -21.92 -16.97
CA THR A 21 -10.72 -22.21 -15.63
C THR A 21 -9.61 -21.86 -14.61
N LEU A 22 -9.91 -20.88 -13.77
CA LEU A 22 -8.99 -20.50 -12.71
C LEU A 22 -9.19 -21.49 -11.55
N ALA A 23 -8.17 -22.30 -11.31
CA ALA A 23 -8.25 -23.34 -10.29
C ALA A 23 -7.87 -22.84 -8.91
N ASN A 24 -6.97 -21.87 -8.84
CA ASN A 24 -6.49 -21.34 -7.58
C ASN A 24 -5.85 -19.98 -7.82
N LEU A 25 -6.04 -19.07 -6.88
CA LEU A 25 -5.44 -17.74 -6.96
C LEU A 25 -5.13 -17.25 -5.56
N THR A 26 -3.89 -16.78 -5.37
CA THR A 26 -3.49 -16.07 -4.17
C THR A 26 -2.74 -14.82 -4.59
N ILE A 27 -3.15 -13.67 -4.09
CA ILE A 27 -2.47 -12.39 -4.32
C ILE A 27 -2.21 -11.76 -2.96
N THR A 28 -0.99 -11.26 -2.73
CA THR A 28 -0.70 -10.42 -1.57
C THR A 28 -0.05 -9.13 -2.05
N SER A 29 -0.41 -8.02 -1.41
CA SER A 29 0.09 -6.69 -1.77
C SER A 29 0.21 -5.83 -0.53
N GLY A 30 1.09 -4.84 -0.60
CA GLY A 30 1.26 -3.87 0.47
C GLY A 30 2.25 -4.32 1.52
N ARG A 31 1.98 -3.93 2.76
CA ARG A 31 2.85 -4.23 3.91
C ARG A 31 2.01 -4.71 5.08
N THR A 32 2.67 -5.31 6.05
CA THR A 32 1.98 -5.86 7.23
C THR A 32 1.93 -4.88 8.40
N ASP A 33 2.70 -3.80 8.33
CA ASP A 33 2.72 -2.80 9.38
C ASP A 33 3.24 -1.48 8.82
N ILE A 34 3.13 -0.42 9.63
CA ILE A 34 3.52 0.92 9.18
C ILE A 34 5.00 1.23 9.38
N TYR A 35 5.77 0.30 9.94
CA TYR A 35 7.16 0.55 10.31
C TYR A 35 8.14 0.19 9.19
N SER A 36 7.67 -0.50 8.16
CA SER A 36 8.49 -0.94 7.05
C SER A 36 7.91 -0.45 5.73
N GLN A 37 8.76 -0.34 4.72
CA GLN A 37 8.29 -0.05 3.37
C GLN A 37 7.70 -1.32 2.76
N PRO A 38 6.73 -1.19 1.86
CA PRO A 38 6.17 -2.37 1.20
C PRO A 38 7.19 -3.13 0.39
N VAL A 39 6.98 -4.41 0.29
CA VAL A 39 7.75 -5.27 -0.61
C VAL A 39 6.89 -5.59 -1.84
N ALA A 40 7.48 -6.27 -2.81
CA ALA A 40 6.77 -6.60 -4.04
C ALA A 40 5.52 -7.42 -3.77
N GLY A 41 4.47 -7.12 -4.50
CA GLY A 41 3.29 -7.95 -4.52
C GLY A 41 3.60 -9.33 -5.06
N TYR A 42 2.81 -10.30 -4.66
CA TYR A 42 3.01 -11.70 -5.01
C TYR A 42 1.70 -12.25 -5.54
N CYS A 43 1.78 -12.97 -6.65
CA CYS A 43 0.62 -13.64 -7.21
C CYS A 43 0.98 -15.07 -7.56
N GLN A 44 0.17 -16.01 -7.12
CA GLN A 44 0.26 -17.40 -7.55
C GLN A 44 -1.09 -17.79 -8.08
N LEU A 45 -1.12 -18.30 -9.31
CA LEU A 45 -2.38 -18.76 -9.89
C LEU A 45 -2.17 -20.08 -10.65
N ALA A 46 -3.23 -20.85 -10.72
CA ALA A 46 -3.25 -22.09 -11.46
C ALA A 46 -4.41 -22.05 -12.45
N ILE A 47 -4.10 -22.38 -13.70
CA ILE A 47 -5.06 -22.38 -14.80
C ILE A 47 -5.16 -23.80 -15.32
N LEU A 48 -6.40 -24.24 -15.55
CA LEU A 48 -6.65 -25.54 -16.19
C LEU A 48 -6.98 -25.31 -17.65
N ASN A 49 -6.21 -25.93 -18.54
CA ASN A 49 -6.43 -25.86 -19.98
C ASN A 49 -6.89 -27.22 -20.48
N PHE A 50 -8.12 -27.28 -20.94
CA PHE A 50 -8.76 -28.51 -21.37
C PHE A 50 -8.80 -28.68 -22.90
N ASP A 51 -8.49 -27.62 -23.65
CA ASP A 51 -8.63 -27.66 -25.11
C ASP A 51 -7.35 -28.03 -25.86
N GLN A 52 -6.29 -28.31 -25.12
CA GLN A 52 -5.03 -28.83 -25.63
C GLN A 52 -4.27 -27.84 -26.53
N THR A 53 -4.68 -26.58 -26.58
CA THR A 53 -3.93 -25.57 -27.32
C THR A 53 -2.67 -25.19 -26.55
N ALA A 54 -1.64 -24.84 -27.27
CA ALA A 54 -0.42 -24.32 -26.65
C ALA A 54 -0.69 -22.97 -26.02
N ILE A 55 -0.12 -22.75 -24.84
CA ILE A 55 -0.23 -21.45 -24.18
C ILE A 55 1.19 -20.87 -24.15
N PRO A 56 1.44 -19.84 -24.96
CA PRO A 56 2.79 -19.31 -25.11
C PRO A 56 3.11 -18.28 -24.01
N MET A 57 3.35 -18.77 -22.81
CA MET A 57 3.76 -17.96 -21.68
C MET A 57 5.21 -18.22 -21.36
N GLU A 58 5.95 -17.17 -21.03
CA GLU A 58 7.37 -17.26 -20.73
C GLU A 58 7.71 -16.47 -19.48
N ILE A 59 8.91 -16.76 -18.95
CA ILE A 59 9.46 -15.98 -17.84
C ILE A 59 9.64 -14.54 -18.29
N ASN A 60 9.31 -13.60 -17.43
CA ASN A 60 9.32 -12.14 -17.64
C ASN A 60 8.12 -11.61 -18.42
N ASP A 61 7.20 -12.46 -18.86
CA ASP A 61 5.96 -11.95 -19.42
C ASP A 61 5.18 -11.16 -18.37
N GLY A 62 4.59 -10.06 -18.77
CA GLY A 62 3.71 -9.28 -17.90
C GLY A 62 2.39 -10.00 -17.66
N VAL A 63 1.93 -9.96 -16.42
CA VAL A 63 0.67 -10.58 -16.01
C VAL A 63 -0.22 -9.54 -15.36
N THR A 64 -1.47 -9.44 -15.80
CA THR A 64 -2.50 -8.68 -15.12
C THR A 64 -3.66 -9.61 -14.79
N VAL A 65 -4.12 -9.56 -13.55
CA VAL A 65 -5.29 -10.32 -13.10
C VAL A 65 -6.42 -9.32 -12.84
N GLU A 66 -7.56 -9.57 -13.42
CA GLU A 66 -8.71 -8.68 -13.30
C GLU A 66 -9.96 -9.47 -12.92
N VAL A 67 -10.90 -8.76 -12.28
CA VAL A 67 -12.20 -9.32 -11.93
C VAL A 67 -13.27 -8.26 -12.25
N LYS A 68 -14.45 -8.70 -12.67
CA LYS A 68 -15.54 -7.76 -12.98
C LYS A 68 -16.18 -7.22 -11.71
N ASP A 69 -16.41 -5.92 -11.72
CA ASP A 69 -17.17 -5.25 -10.66
C ASP A 69 -18.68 -5.33 -10.94
N SER A 70 -19.47 -4.66 -10.11
CA SER A 70 -20.93 -4.68 -10.23
C SER A 70 -21.44 -3.98 -11.49
N THR A 71 -20.63 -3.13 -12.11
CA THR A 71 -20.99 -2.45 -13.36
C THR A 71 -20.56 -3.27 -14.59
N ASN A 72 -20.08 -4.49 -14.37
CA ASN A 72 -19.61 -5.39 -15.42
C ASN A 72 -18.33 -4.91 -16.09
N THR A 73 -17.52 -4.13 -15.34
CA THR A 73 -16.24 -3.60 -15.80
C THR A 73 -15.11 -4.40 -15.18
N TYR A 74 -14.12 -4.81 -15.98
CA TYR A 74 -12.95 -5.49 -15.45
C TYR A 74 -12.06 -4.51 -14.68
N VAL A 75 -11.72 -4.88 -13.47
CA VAL A 75 -10.91 -4.09 -12.55
C VAL A 75 -9.63 -4.87 -12.29
N PRO A 76 -8.45 -4.27 -12.50
CA PRO A 76 -7.20 -4.97 -12.18
C PRO A 76 -7.04 -5.10 -10.67
N ILE A 77 -6.66 -6.30 -10.22
CA ILE A 77 -6.35 -6.56 -8.82
C ILE A 77 -4.90 -7.00 -8.61
N PHE A 78 -4.18 -7.25 -9.69
CA PHE A 78 -2.74 -7.52 -9.64
C PHE A 78 -2.10 -7.25 -11.00
N GLY A 79 -0.90 -6.69 -10.96
CA GLY A 79 -0.02 -6.58 -12.11
C GLY A 79 1.40 -6.92 -11.72
N GLY A 80 2.11 -7.64 -12.58
CA GLY A 80 3.47 -8.02 -12.31
C GLY A 80 4.07 -8.77 -13.48
N THR A 81 5.15 -9.52 -13.23
CA THR A 81 5.82 -10.33 -14.25
C THR A 81 6.03 -11.75 -13.75
N ILE A 82 5.97 -12.70 -14.67
CA ILE A 82 6.15 -14.11 -14.35
C ILE A 82 7.60 -14.37 -13.92
N THR A 83 7.75 -14.97 -12.75
CA THR A 83 9.06 -15.42 -12.27
C THR A 83 9.21 -16.94 -12.35
N ASP A 84 8.11 -17.67 -12.26
CA ASP A 84 8.14 -19.14 -12.28
C ASP A 84 6.93 -19.64 -13.05
N LEU A 85 7.16 -20.65 -13.86
CA LEU A 85 6.12 -21.24 -14.70
C LEU A 85 6.27 -22.76 -14.66
N THR A 86 5.20 -23.46 -14.28
CA THR A 86 5.18 -24.92 -14.25
C THR A 86 3.99 -25.40 -15.07
N VAL A 87 4.25 -26.33 -15.98
CA VAL A 87 3.19 -26.95 -16.78
C VAL A 87 3.14 -28.43 -16.43
N THR A 88 2.00 -28.88 -15.95
CA THR A 88 1.77 -30.30 -15.65
C THR A 88 0.77 -30.84 -16.65
N ILE A 89 1.13 -31.89 -17.35
CA ILE A 89 0.26 -32.55 -18.30
C ILE A 89 -0.34 -33.78 -17.65
N ASN A 90 -1.68 -33.80 -17.59
CA ASN A 90 -2.42 -34.89 -16.95
C ASN A 90 -3.13 -35.71 -18.00
N SER A 91 -3.23 -37.01 -17.80
CA SER A 91 -4.05 -37.92 -18.59
C SER A 91 -3.76 -37.90 -20.07
N ILE A 92 -2.57 -38.30 -20.43
CA ILE A 92 -2.22 -38.53 -21.84
C ILE A 92 -2.84 -39.85 -22.27
N GLY A 93 -3.68 -39.81 -23.29
CA GLY A 93 -4.35 -40.99 -23.77
C GLY A 93 -5.12 -40.74 -25.04
N SER A 94 -6.01 -41.67 -25.42
CA SER A 94 -6.78 -41.56 -26.65
C SER A 94 -7.75 -40.38 -26.66
N GLU A 95 -8.15 -39.92 -25.47
CA GLU A 95 -9.04 -38.75 -25.34
C GLU A 95 -8.27 -37.43 -25.33
N GLY A 96 -6.95 -37.48 -25.46
CA GLY A 96 -6.10 -36.30 -25.39
C GLY A 96 -5.61 -36.08 -23.97
N TYR A 97 -5.19 -34.85 -23.70
CA TYR A 97 -4.60 -34.48 -22.40
C TYR A 97 -5.16 -33.14 -21.95
N ASN A 98 -5.04 -32.87 -20.67
CA ASN A 98 -5.26 -31.54 -20.14
C ASN A 98 -4.00 -31.03 -19.46
N GLN A 99 -3.91 -29.73 -19.34
CA GLN A 99 -2.76 -29.07 -18.76
C GLN A 99 -3.17 -28.29 -17.52
N ARG A 100 -2.33 -28.34 -16.48
CA ARG A 100 -2.40 -27.43 -15.35
C ARG A 100 -1.18 -26.52 -15.45
N ILE A 101 -1.43 -25.23 -15.58
CA ILE A 101 -0.38 -24.23 -15.69
C ILE A 101 -0.35 -23.45 -14.39
N GLU A 102 0.78 -23.49 -13.68
CA GLU A 102 0.98 -22.78 -12.43
C GLU A 102 1.94 -21.64 -12.68
N ILE A 103 1.50 -20.43 -12.35
CA ILE A 103 2.24 -19.19 -12.57
C ILE A 103 2.51 -18.55 -11.22
N THR A 104 3.77 -18.17 -10.99
CA THR A 104 4.14 -17.27 -9.91
C THR A 104 4.61 -15.97 -10.54
N ALA A 105 4.06 -14.86 -10.08
CA ALA A 105 4.41 -13.54 -10.58
C ALA A 105 4.68 -12.59 -9.41
N LEU A 106 5.60 -11.67 -9.61
CA LEU A 106 5.94 -10.65 -8.63
C LEU A 106 5.65 -9.28 -9.19
N GLY A 107 5.22 -8.37 -8.33
CA GLY A 107 4.96 -6.99 -8.71
C GLY A 107 6.23 -6.22 -9.03
N ALA A 108 6.05 -4.98 -9.47
CA ALA A 108 7.15 -4.17 -10.01
C ALA A 108 8.21 -3.85 -8.96
N LEU A 109 7.84 -3.76 -7.68
CA LEU A 109 8.82 -3.48 -6.62
C LEU A 109 9.90 -4.56 -6.53
N ALA A 110 9.65 -5.76 -7.07
CA ALA A 110 10.65 -6.84 -7.06
C ALA A 110 11.91 -6.49 -7.86
N LYS A 111 11.81 -5.53 -8.78
CA LYS A 111 12.96 -5.11 -9.58
C LYS A 111 13.93 -4.25 -8.78
N LEU A 112 13.44 -3.55 -7.77
CA LEU A 112 14.24 -2.57 -7.03
C LEU A 112 15.39 -3.21 -6.25
N PRO A 113 15.20 -4.28 -5.47
CA PRO A 113 16.33 -4.87 -4.75
C PRO A 113 17.31 -5.62 -5.65
N LYS A 114 16.92 -5.92 -6.88
CA LYS A 114 17.78 -6.66 -7.83
C LYS A 114 18.56 -5.74 -8.75
N SER A 115 18.28 -4.46 -8.76
CA SER A 115 18.94 -3.49 -9.62
C SER A 115 19.87 -2.61 -8.79
N VAL A 116 21.06 -2.37 -9.32
CA VAL A 116 22.13 -1.67 -8.61
C VAL A 116 22.43 -0.35 -9.31
N THR A 117 22.68 0.67 -8.52
CA THR A 117 23.02 2.01 -9.02
C THR A 117 24.03 2.68 -8.09
N THR A 118 24.77 3.65 -8.60
CA THR A 118 25.58 4.54 -7.76
C THR A 118 24.71 5.60 -7.07
N GLY A 119 23.51 5.84 -7.58
CA GLY A 119 22.45 6.61 -6.92
C GLY A 119 22.83 8.02 -6.55
N VAL A 120 23.52 8.76 -7.45
CA VAL A 120 23.83 10.17 -7.22
C VAL A 120 22.53 10.98 -7.30
N LEU A 121 22.21 11.72 -6.24
CA LEU A 121 21.00 12.54 -6.20
C LEU A 121 21.38 13.94 -5.71
N ALA A 122 20.82 14.95 -6.36
CA ALA A 122 20.94 16.32 -5.92
C ALA A 122 20.08 16.55 -4.67
N LYS A 123 20.39 17.61 -3.92
CA LYS A 123 19.47 18.10 -2.90
C LYS A 123 18.15 18.44 -3.56
N ASP A 124 17.08 17.90 -3.03
CA ASP A 124 15.74 18.15 -3.58
C ASP A 124 14.71 17.66 -2.59
N GLN A 125 13.44 17.85 -2.90
CA GLN A 125 12.38 17.30 -2.07
C GLN A 125 12.19 15.81 -2.34
N ASP A 126 11.60 15.13 -1.39
CA ASP A 126 11.52 13.67 -1.38
C ASP A 126 10.86 13.09 -2.64
N GLY A 127 9.77 13.68 -3.11
CA GLY A 127 9.11 13.20 -4.34
C GLY A 127 9.97 13.41 -5.58
N ASP A 128 10.67 14.54 -5.65
CA ASP A 128 11.56 14.80 -6.79
C ASP A 128 12.78 13.90 -6.76
N GLN A 129 13.35 13.60 -5.57
CA GLN A 129 14.44 12.63 -5.49
C GLN A 129 13.97 11.23 -5.86
N MET A 130 12.76 10.85 -5.42
CA MET A 130 12.19 9.55 -5.77
C MET A 130 12.01 9.43 -7.28
N TYR A 131 11.46 10.47 -7.91
CA TYR A 131 11.28 10.48 -9.37
C TYR A 131 12.62 10.37 -10.09
N ALA A 132 13.61 11.13 -9.65
CA ALA A 132 14.93 11.09 -10.28
C ALA A 132 15.56 9.69 -10.20
N LEU A 133 15.42 9.05 -9.04
CA LEU A 133 15.96 7.70 -8.83
C LEU A 133 15.25 6.67 -9.72
N LEU A 134 13.92 6.67 -9.69
CA LEU A 134 13.13 5.66 -10.40
C LEU A 134 13.16 5.87 -11.92
N SER A 135 13.29 7.11 -12.38
CA SER A 135 13.45 7.39 -13.80
C SER A 135 14.73 6.77 -14.35
N THR A 136 15.80 6.78 -13.54
CA THR A 136 17.06 6.12 -13.93
C THR A 136 16.85 4.62 -14.11
N LEU A 137 16.10 3.99 -13.22
CA LEU A 137 15.81 2.56 -13.34
C LEU A 137 15.02 2.26 -14.62
N LEU A 138 14.01 3.06 -14.90
CA LEU A 138 13.18 2.86 -16.08
C LEU A 138 14.00 2.97 -17.36
N PHE A 139 14.82 4.03 -17.48
CA PHE A 139 15.65 4.21 -18.66
C PHE A 139 16.69 3.11 -18.82
N ALA A 140 17.18 2.55 -17.71
CA ALA A 140 18.14 1.47 -17.77
C ALA A 140 17.52 0.13 -18.13
N GLN A 141 16.25 -0.09 -17.72
CA GLN A 141 15.61 -1.40 -17.85
C GLN A 141 14.62 -1.48 -19.00
N TRP A 142 13.95 -0.36 -19.30
CA TRP A 142 12.85 -0.36 -20.27
C TRP A 142 13.05 0.80 -21.26
N ASN A 143 13.40 0.46 -22.47
CA ASN A 143 13.74 1.45 -23.48
C ASN A 143 12.54 2.28 -23.96
N ALA A 144 11.36 2.01 -23.46
CA ALA A 144 10.13 2.61 -23.97
C ALA A 144 9.52 3.64 -23.03
N VAL A 145 10.28 4.21 -22.11
CA VAL A 145 9.73 5.25 -21.25
C VAL A 145 9.45 6.49 -22.09
N PRO A 146 8.21 6.98 -22.13
CA PRO A 146 7.91 8.17 -22.93
C PRO A 146 8.64 9.39 -22.36
N ALA A 147 9.35 10.09 -23.23
CA ALA A 147 10.12 11.28 -22.81
C ALA A 147 9.21 12.38 -22.30
N ALA A 148 7.99 12.43 -22.76
CA ALA A 148 7.05 13.48 -22.39
C ALA A 148 6.22 13.16 -21.17
N THR A 149 6.44 12.02 -20.53
CA THR A 149 5.65 11.68 -19.35
C THR A 149 5.92 12.67 -18.23
N THR A 150 4.87 13.29 -17.76
CA THR A 150 4.92 14.23 -16.64
C THR A 150 4.23 13.58 -15.46
N TRP A 151 4.96 13.40 -14.38
CA TRP A 151 4.39 12.85 -13.17
C TRP A 151 3.87 14.00 -12.33
N ALA A 152 2.57 14.05 -12.19
CA ALA A 152 1.92 15.11 -11.44
C ALA A 152 2.02 14.82 -9.94
N THR A 153 1.80 15.85 -9.15
CA THR A 153 1.51 15.66 -7.74
C THR A 153 0.21 14.87 -7.62
N PHE A 154 0.02 14.25 -6.48
CA PHE A 154 -1.17 13.43 -6.27
C PHE A 154 -2.45 14.22 -6.51
N ASP A 155 -3.35 13.64 -7.27
CA ASP A 155 -4.68 14.20 -7.53
C ASP A 155 -5.70 13.11 -7.21
N PRO A 156 -6.48 13.29 -6.14
CA PRO A 156 -7.43 12.25 -5.74
C PRO A 156 -8.57 12.02 -6.72
N THR A 157 -8.72 12.89 -7.72
CA THR A 157 -9.75 12.72 -8.74
C THR A 157 -9.28 11.89 -9.93
N VAL A 158 -7.98 11.62 -10.04
CA VAL A 158 -7.41 10.84 -11.15
C VAL A 158 -7.32 9.38 -10.75
N GLU A 159 -7.84 8.51 -11.58
CA GLU A 159 -7.71 7.08 -11.34
C GLU A 159 -6.28 6.63 -11.64
N TRP A 160 -5.75 5.76 -10.80
CA TRP A 160 -4.39 5.28 -10.96
C TRP A 160 -4.16 4.53 -12.27
N ALA A 161 -5.23 3.95 -12.80
CA ALA A 161 -5.17 3.28 -14.11
C ALA A 161 -4.80 4.21 -15.26
N GLU A 162 -4.91 5.51 -15.06
CA GLU A 162 -4.63 6.48 -16.11
C GLU A 162 -3.16 6.86 -16.23
N ALA A 163 -2.30 6.38 -15.35
CA ALA A 163 -0.88 6.64 -15.51
C ALA A 163 -0.37 6.07 -16.83
N LEU A 164 0.36 6.88 -17.56
CA LEU A 164 0.69 6.58 -18.96
C LEU A 164 1.94 5.73 -19.12
N ASN A 165 2.73 5.57 -18.08
CA ASN A 165 3.99 4.84 -18.16
C ASN A 165 3.78 3.42 -17.65
N THR A 166 4.31 2.44 -18.38
CA THR A 166 4.12 1.05 -18.02
C THR A 166 4.95 0.60 -16.82
N GLY A 167 5.93 1.38 -16.40
CA GLY A 167 6.79 1.00 -15.28
C GLY A 167 6.58 1.82 -14.03
N LEU A 168 6.12 3.05 -14.16
CA LEU A 168 5.83 3.93 -13.03
C LEU A 168 4.36 4.27 -12.99
N GLY A 169 3.80 4.28 -11.80
CA GLY A 169 2.48 4.79 -11.53
C GLY A 169 2.55 6.25 -11.12
N GLU A 170 1.78 6.62 -10.15
CA GLU A 170 1.75 7.99 -9.65
C GLU A 170 2.90 8.22 -8.68
N ILE A 171 3.61 9.33 -8.85
CA ILE A 171 4.65 9.75 -7.91
C ILE A 171 4.32 11.17 -7.47
N ASP A 172 4.08 11.34 -6.18
CA ASP A 172 3.76 12.65 -5.63
C ASP A 172 4.99 13.55 -5.72
N ARG A 173 4.82 14.73 -6.32
CA ARG A 173 5.91 15.66 -6.57
C ARG A 173 5.44 17.08 -6.28
N PRO A 174 6.32 17.93 -5.75
CA PRO A 174 7.72 17.65 -5.44
C PRO A 174 7.95 16.87 -4.15
N GLY A 175 6.93 16.67 -3.33
CA GLY A 175 7.04 16.13 -1.99
C GLY A 175 7.02 17.23 -0.94
N ASN A 176 7.31 16.88 0.29
CA ASN A 176 7.13 17.81 1.42
C ASN A 176 8.38 18.05 2.25
N TYR A 177 9.41 17.21 2.12
CA TYR A 177 10.60 17.31 2.95
C TYR A 177 11.84 17.50 2.09
N ASP A 178 12.67 18.46 2.47
CA ASP A 178 13.95 18.67 1.80
C ASP A 178 14.95 17.60 2.22
N LEU A 179 15.50 16.91 1.26
CA LEU A 179 16.48 15.85 1.49
C LEU A 179 17.87 16.28 1.01
N ASP A 180 18.87 15.85 1.75
CA ASP A 180 20.26 16.15 1.42
C ASP A 180 20.69 15.38 0.16
N GLN A 181 21.76 15.82 -0.45
CA GLN A 181 22.33 15.17 -1.62
C GLN A 181 22.82 13.77 -1.25
N ARG A 182 22.86 12.89 -2.25
CA ARG A 182 23.46 11.57 -2.11
C ARG A 182 24.64 11.48 -3.07
N HIS A 183 25.81 11.21 -2.51
CA HIS A 183 27.02 11.02 -3.31
C HIS A 183 27.06 9.61 -3.90
N SER A 184 27.93 9.42 -4.89
CA SER A 184 28.08 8.13 -5.55
C SER A 184 28.47 7.03 -4.55
N SER A 185 27.67 6.00 -4.45
CA SER A 185 27.91 4.86 -3.59
C SER A 185 27.00 3.71 -4.04
N SER A 186 27.57 2.60 -4.47
CA SER A 186 26.79 1.51 -5.03
C SER A 186 25.81 0.93 -4.00
N SER A 187 24.56 0.80 -4.40
CA SER A 187 23.50 0.22 -3.60
C SER A 187 22.39 -0.24 -4.52
N ASP A 188 21.46 -1.03 -3.99
CA ASP A 188 20.28 -1.39 -4.74
C ASP A 188 19.25 -0.27 -4.68
N TYR A 189 18.38 -0.22 -5.68
CA TYR A 189 17.36 0.83 -5.77
C TYR A 189 16.39 0.78 -4.60
N TYR A 190 16.05 -0.42 -4.11
CA TYR A 190 15.06 -0.54 -3.02
C TYR A 190 15.59 0.11 -1.74
N SER A 191 16.86 -0.09 -1.42
CA SER A 191 17.44 0.51 -0.21
C SER A 191 17.44 2.03 -0.30
N ILE A 192 17.80 2.58 -1.47
CA ILE A 192 17.83 4.03 -1.64
C ILE A 192 16.39 4.60 -1.61
N ALA A 193 15.49 3.97 -2.34
CA ALA A 193 14.10 4.42 -2.40
C ALA A 193 13.42 4.34 -1.03
N SER A 194 13.68 3.27 -0.27
CA SER A 194 13.14 3.12 1.08
C SER A 194 13.63 4.23 2.01
N LEU A 195 14.91 4.59 1.88
CA LEU A 195 15.46 5.66 2.71
C LEU A 195 14.84 7.02 2.34
N ILE A 196 14.63 7.28 1.04
CA ILE A 196 13.94 8.50 0.61
C ILE A 196 12.51 8.52 1.18
N ALA A 197 11.78 7.41 1.02
CA ALA A 197 10.40 7.32 1.50
C ALA A 197 10.31 7.51 3.01
N ASN A 198 11.20 6.86 3.76
CA ASN A 198 11.22 7.03 5.22
C ASN A 198 11.55 8.47 5.60
N SER A 199 12.46 9.11 4.85
CA SER A 199 12.83 10.51 5.14
C SER A 199 11.66 11.47 4.89
N GLY A 200 10.82 11.17 3.90
CA GLY A 200 9.67 11.99 3.56
C GLY A 200 8.39 11.63 4.31
N LEU A 201 8.44 10.71 5.27
CA LEU A 201 7.25 10.15 5.91
C LEU A 201 6.27 9.58 4.89
N GLY A 202 6.80 9.10 3.78
CA GLY A 202 6.02 8.57 2.68
C GLY A 202 6.15 7.05 2.56
N TYR A 203 5.60 6.51 1.50
CA TYR A 203 5.72 5.09 1.25
C TYR A 203 5.70 4.78 -0.23
N LEU A 204 6.48 3.75 -0.59
CA LEU A 204 6.39 3.14 -1.91
C LEU A 204 5.14 2.27 -1.95
N TYR A 205 4.59 2.09 -3.15
CA TYR A 205 3.51 1.11 -3.30
C TYR A 205 3.44 0.68 -4.76
N GLU A 206 2.73 -0.42 -4.97
CA GLU A 206 2.37 -0.87 -6.31
C GLU A 206 0.90 -0.56 -6.51
N ASP A 207 0.58 0.07 -7.63
CA ASP A 207 -0.82 0.26 -7.96
C ASP A 207 -1.42 -1.07 -8.45
N PRO A 208 -2.75 -1.16 -8.60
CA PRO A 208 -3.37 -2.42 -9.01
C PRO A 208 -2.92 -2.93 -10.38
N GLN A 209 -2.31 -2.07 -11.21
CA GLN A 209 -1.77 -2.49 -12.50
C GLN A 209 -0.31 -2.91 -12.42
N GLY A 210 0.27 -2.88 -11.21
CA GLY A 210 1.64 -3.34 -10.99
C GLY A 210 2.70 -2.32 -11.32
N ARG A 211 2.38 -1.03 -11.23
CA ARG A 211 3.36 0.04 -11.45
C ARG A 211 3.87 0.56 -10.12
N ILE A 212 5.13 0.98 -10.10
CA ILE A 212 5.76 1.53 -8.90
C ILE A 212 5.26 2.95 -8.69
N SER A 213 4.83 3.23 -7.47
CA SER A 213 4.26 4.52 -7.10
C SER A 213 4.87 5.01 -5.78
N TYR A 214 4.74 6.30 -5.53
CA TYR A 214 5.22 6.91 -4.29
C TYR A 214 4.18 7.88 -3.76
N ALA A 215 3.84 7.70 -2.50
CA ALA A 215 2.93 8.57 -1.76
C ALA A 215 3.74 9.36 -0.74
N ASP A 216 3.65 10.69 -0.79
CA ASP A 216 4.34 11.53 0.17
C ASP A 216 3.53 11.66 1.47
N SER A 217 4.00 12.50 2.38
CA SER A 217 3.40 12.63 3.72
C SER A 217 1.97 13.17 3.71
N THR A 218 1.55 13.85 2.64
CA THR A 218 0.21 14.42 2.57
C THR A 218 -0.77 13.59 1.73
N HIS A 219 -0.29 12.53 1.09
CA HIS A 219 -1.08 11.74 0.15
C HIS A 219 -2.40 11.24 0.77
N ARG A 220 -2.31 10.61 1.93
CA ARG A 220 -3.48 10.03 2.60
C ARG A 220 -4.47 11.10 3.02
N THR A 221 -3.95 12.24 3.45
CA THR A 221 -4.74 13.39 3.87
C THR A 221 -5.52 13.97 2.74
N GLU A 222 -4.84 14.19 1.63
CA GLU A 222 -5.48 14.81 0.46
C GLU A 222 -6.57 13.89 -0.08
N TYR A 223 -6.27 12.59 -0.14
CA TYR A 223 -7.28 11.62 -0.56
C TYR A 223 -8.47 11.64 0.40
N PHE A 224 -8.20 11.58 1.71
CA PHE A 224 -9.25 11.54 2.72
C PHE A 224 -10.09 12.81 2.72
N ALA A 225 -9.46 13.98 2.57
CA ALA A 225 -10.17 15.26 2.55
C ALA A 225 -11.15 15.35 1.37
N THR A 226 -10.79 14.70 0.25
CA THR A 226 -11.65 14.75 -0.95
C THR A 226 -12.72 13.66 -0.94
N ASN A 227 -12.37 12.46 -0.49
CA ASN A 227 -13.20 11.27 -0.67
C ASN A 227 -13.86 10.75 0.60
N GLY A 228 -13.33 11.12 1.77
CA GLY A 228 -13.83 10.60 3.04
C GLY A 228 -13.48 9.13 3.24
N TYR A 229 -14.18 8.49 4.13
CA TYR A 229 -14.02 7.06 4.40
C TYR A 229 -14.83 6.21 3.43
N THR A 230 -14.34 5.01 3.18
CA THR A 230 -15.17 3.92 2.68
C THR A 230 -15.74 3.20 3.89
N ASP A 231 -17.06 3.18 4.02
CA ASP A 231 -17.74 2.52 5.14
C ASP A 231 -17.96 1.05 4.83
N LEU A 232 -17.56 0.19 5.76
CA LEU A 232 -17.77 -1.27 5.67
C LEU A 232 -18.35 -1.75 6.99
N SER A 233 -19.31 -2.66 6.92
CA SER A 233 -19.91 -3.22 8.12
C SER A 233 -19.15 -4.48 8.55
N ALA A 234 -18.85 -4.59 9.84
CA ALA A 234 -18.27 -5.81 10.39
C ALA A 234 -19.26 -6.99 10.36
N ASN A 235 -20.56 -6.70 10.22
CA ASN A 235 -21.55 -7.76 10.08
C ASN A 235 -21.41 -8.52 8.76
N ASP A 236 -20.79 -7.90 7.77
CA ASP A 236 -20.59 -8.53 6.48
C ASP A 236 -19.25 -9.27 6.40
N ALA A 237 -18.46 -9.23 7.45
CA ALA A 237 -17.21 -9.99 7.51
C ALA A 237 -17.54 -11.43 7.90
N LEU A 238 -17.26 -12.34 6.99
CA LEU A 238 -17.58 -13.76 7.19
C LEU A 238 -16.29 -14.53 7.42
N GLY A 239 -16.36 -15.53 8.24
CA GLY A 239 -15.22 -16.37 8.51
C GLY A 239 -14.87 -16.41 9.97
N ALA A 240 -13.60 -16.41 10.28
CA ALA A 240 -13.14 -16.71 11.63
C ALA A 240 -13.30 -15.55 12.62
N GLY A 241 -13.96 -14.51 12.23
CA GLY A 241 -14.07 -13.33 13.07
C GLY A 241 -12.79 -12.49 13.03
N PHE A 242 -12.82 -11.42 13.75
CA PHE A 242 -11.69 -10.47 13.79
C PHE A 242 -11.24 -10.30 15.22
N ARG A 243 -10.03 -9.80 15.38
CA ARG A 243 -9.50 -9.53 16.70
C ARG A 243 -8.69 -8.26 16.69
N THR A 244 -8.67 -7.57 17.82
CA THR A 244 -7.79 -6.44 18.06
C THR A 244 -6.67 -6.88 18.97
N ILE A 245 -5.51 -6.26 18.80
CA ILE A 245 -4.32 -6.53 19.57
C ILE A 245 -3.75 -5.21 20.05
N THR A 246 -3.37 -5.16 21.30
CA THR A 246 -2.61 -4.02 21.85
C THR A 246 -1.27 -4.57 22.34
N ARG A 247 -0.17 -4.02 21.85
CA ARG A 247 1.16 -4.55 22.12
C ARG A 247 2.08 -3.46 22.67
N SER A 248 2.88 -3.82 23.69
CA SER A 248 3.95 -2.91 24.13
C SER A 248 5.01 -2.74 23.06
N GLY A 249 5.19 -3.74 22.20
CA GLY A 249 6.17 -3.68 21.11
C GLY A 249 5.88 -2.61 20.06
N ASP A 250 4.65 -2.08 20.04
CA ASP A 250 4.27 -1.02 19.12
C ASP A 250 4.53 0.38 19.69
N ILE A 251 4.89 0.47 20.98
CA ILE A 251 5.19 1.73 21.62
C ILE A 251 6.57 2.23 21.19
N ARG A 252 6.66 3.53 20.90
CA ARG A 252 7.93 4.22 20.67
C ARG A 252 7.90 5.48 21.49
N ASN A 253 8.60 5.45 22.65
CA ASN A 253 8.58 6.57 23.58
C ASN A 253 9.93 7.28 23.70
N LYS A 254 10.89 6.87 22.85
CA LYS A 254 12.15 7.60 22.67
C LYS A 254 12.55 7.43 21.20
N VAL A 255 12.65 8.54 20.48
CA VAL A 255 12.90 8.48 19.04
C VAL A 255 14.14 9.31 18.73
N THR A 256 15.05 8.71 17.98
CA THR A 256 16.22 9.41 17.44
C THR A 256 16.09 9.43 15.93
N ILE A 257 16.04 10.64 15.36
CA ILE A 257 16.06 10.83 13.90
C ILE A 257 17.49 11.14 13.51
N GLN A 258 18.10 10.28 12.70
CA GLN A 258 19.39 10.55 12.10
C GLN A 258 19.13 11.27 10.78
N TYR A 259 19.90 12.34 10.49
CA TYR A 259 19.62 13.14 9.32
C TYR A 259 20.93 13.62 8.67
N LYS A 260 20.81 14.26 7.52
CA LYS A 260 21.87 14.68 6.62
C LYS A 260 22.56 13.51 5.92
N HIS A 261 23.42 13.84 4.99
CA HIS A 261 24.19 12.86 4.24
C HIS A 261 24.95 11.93 5.18
N ASN A 262 24.83 10.63 4.93
CA ASN A 262 25.43 9.58 5.75
C ASN A 262 24.96 9.61 7.21
N GLN A 263 23.78 10.21 7.47
CA GLN A 263 23.21 10.29 8.82
C GLN A 263 24.21 10.88 9.82
N SER A 264 24.88 11.95 9.40
CA SER A 264 25.99 12.55 10.17
C SER A 264 25.50 13.39 11.35
N SER A 265 24.21 13.69 11.44
CA SER A 265 23.60 14.44 12.53
C SER A 265 22.44 13.63 13.10
N SER A 266 22.03 13.94 14.34
CA SER A 266 20.91 13.27 14.95
C SER A 266 20.18 14.20 15.91
N TYR A 267 18.87 13.92 16.09
CA TYR A 267 18.02 14.57 17.08
C TYR A 267 17.28 13.50 17.84
N THR A 268 17.25 13.58 19.17
CA THR A 268 16.58 12.61 20.02
C THR A 268 15.56 13.33 20.89
N ASP A 269 14.38 12.77 21.02
CA ASP A 269 13.39 13.23 21.97
C ASP A 269 12.68 12.04 22.60
N SER A 270 11.98 12.29 23.72
CA SER A 270 11.36 11.21 24.48
C SER A 270 10.14 11.69 25.24
N ASP A 271 9.20 10.76 25.45
CA ASP A 271 8.04 10.99 26.31
C ASP A 271 8.32 10.40 27.70
N VAL A 272 8.68 11.26 28.65
CA VAL A 272 9.09 10.85 29.99
C VAL A 272 7.95 10.14 30.72
N ALA A 273 6.71 10.59 30.54
CA ALA A 273 5.57 9.97 31.20
C ALA A 273 5.35 8.54 30.68
N SER A 274 5.44 8.34 29.36
CA SER A 274 5.35 7.00 28.80
C SER A 274 6.48 6.10 29.27
N ILE A 275 7.71 6.63 29.31
CA ILE A 275 8.86 5.86 29.82
C ILE A 275 8.63 5.44 31.27
N GLY A 276 8.03 6.31 32.06
CA GLY A 276 7.71 5.98 33.45
C GLY A 276 6.70 4.85 33.58
N LEU A 277 5.79 4.71 32.59
CA LEU A 277 4.76 3.67 32.61
C LEU A 277 5.23 2.35 32.01
N TYR A 278 5.98 2.41 30.92
CA TYR A 278 6.24 1.22 30.08
C TYR A 278 7.74 0.87 29.97
N GLY A 279 8.61 1.68 30.56
CA GLY A 279 10.04 1.56 30.33
C GLY A 279 10.45 2.21 29.02
N GLU A 280 11.75 2.34 28.81
CA GLU A 280 12.25 2.93 27.57
C GLU A 280 12.07 1.96 26.41
N LEU A 281 11.37 2.41 25.38
CA LEU A 281 11.10 1.66 24.15
C LEU A 281 11.51 2.58 23.00
N GLY A 282 12.79 2.49 22.64
CA GLY A 282 13.41 3.44 21.72
C GLY A 282 13.51 2.94 20.31
N GLN A 283 13.61 3.90 19.38
CA GLN A 283 13.84 3.60 17.96
C GLN A 283 14.76 4.65 17.38
N VAL A 284 15.73 4.18 16.57
CA VAL A 284 16.58 5.05 15.76
C VAL A 284 16.09 4.95 14.32
N ILE A 285 15.78 6.09 13.71
CA ILE A 285 15.25 6.16 12.36
C ILE A 285 16.27 6.90 11.49
N PRO A 286 16.91 6.19 10.54
CA PRO A 286 17.82 6.85 9.62
C PRO A 286 17.04 7.57 8.52
N THR A 287 17.44 8.82 8.25
CA THR A 287 16.87 9.62 7.16
C THR A 287 17.98 10.36 6.45
N THR A 288 17.62 11.03 5.35
CA THR A 288 18.52 11.95 4.65
C THR A 288 17.97 13.37 4.69
N LEU A 289 17.12 13.69 5.66
CA LEU A 289 16.59 15.04 5.82
C LEU A 289 17.72 16.07 5.82
N GLU A 290 17.51 17.18 5.13
CA GLU A 290 18.47 18.28 5.08
C GLU A 290 18.46 19.09 6.37
N ASN A 291 17.29 19.30 6.96
CA ASN A 291 17.05 20.31 7.98
C ASN A 291 16.89 19.72 9.37
N ALA A 292 17.53 20.33 10.36
CA ALA A 292 17.34 19.93 11.76
C ALA A 292 15.89 20.12 12.23
N ALA A 293 15.24 21.17 11.76
CA ALA A 293 13.84 21.45 12.13
C ALA A 293 12.90 20.32 11.67
N ASP A 294 13.18 19.75 10.49
CA ASP A 294 12.37 18.63 9.99
C ASP A 294 12.60 17.37 10.84
N ALA A 295 13.85 17.12 11.25
CA ALA A 295 14.15 15.99 12.12
C ALA A 295 13.44 16.12 13.48
N GLU A 296 13.44 17.34 14.04
CA GLU A 296 12.72 17.61 15.28
C GLU A 296 11.21 17.38 15.10
N ALA A 297 10.64 17.94 14.04
CA ALA A 297 9.21 17.79 13.76
C ALA A 297 8.81 16.32 13.57
N GLN A 298 9.65 15.54 12.89
CA GLN A 298 9.37 14.12 12.70
C GLN A 298 9.48 13.33 14.01
N ALA A 299 10.44 13.67 14.87
CA ALA A 299 10.53 13.02 16.19
C ALA A 299 9.27 13.30 17.02
N ASP A 300 8.80 14.55 17.02
CA ASP A 300 7.56 14.92 17.71
C ASP A 300 6.36 14.16 17.13
N PHE A 301 6.30 14.03 15.81
CA PHE A 301 5.24 13.29 15.15
C PHE A 301 5.20 11.83 15.61
N PHE A 302 6.36 11.15 15.59
CA PHE A 302 6.42 9.75 16.03
C PHE A 302 6.03 9.59 17.49
N LEU A 303 6.54 10.48 18.38
CA LEU A 303 6.19 10.41 19.78
C LEU A 303 4.70 10.67 20.00
N GLY A 304 4.15 11.65 19.30
CA GLY A 304 2.74 11.99 19.41
C GLY A 304 1.82 10.83 19.05
N LEU A 305 2.22 10.04 18.04
CA LEU A 305 1.40 8.92 17.58
C LEU A 305 1.64 7.63 18.35
N ARG A 306 2.88 7.39 18.81
CA ARG A 306 3.30 6.04 19.19
C ARG A 306 3.82 5.92 20.60
N ALA A 307 3.78 6.98 21.40
CA ALA A 307 4.28 6.91 22.80
C ALA A 307 3.38 6.06 23.69
N TYR A 308 2.14 5.86 23.29
CA TYR A 308 1.16 5.11 24.10
C TYR A 308 0.57 3.97 23.27
N PRO A 309 0.20 2.85 23.93
CA PRO A 309 -0.31 1.70 23.19
C PRO A 309 -1.64 2.00 22.54
N GLN A 310 -1.83 1.45 21.35
CA GLN A 310 -3.08 1.56 20.60
C GLN A 310 -3.54 0.19 20.18
N ALA A 311 -4.85 -0.01 20.14
CA ALA A 311 -5.42 -1.23 19.59
C ALA A 311 -5.35 -1.19 18.07
N VAL A 312 -4.89 -2.28 17.47
CA VAL A 312 -4.85 -2.44 16.02
C VAL A 312 -5.62 -3.69 15.64
N PHE A 313 -6.18 -3.70 14.44
CA PHE A 313 -6.75 -4.92 13.89
C PHE A 313 -5.63 -5.82 13.40
N ASP A 314 -5.69 -7.09 13.81
CA ASP A 314 -4.76 -8.09 13.28
C ASP A 314 -5.04 -8.30 11.78
N SER A 315 -6.31 -8.56 11.45
CA SER A 315 -6.79 -8.62 10.07
C SER A 315 -8.31 -8.74 10.08
N ILE A 316 -8.91 -8.41 8.96
CA ILE A 316 -10.34 -8.64 8.77
C ILE A 316 -10.54 -9.23 7.36
N THR A 317 -11.39 -10.25 7.26
CA THR A 317 -11.63 -10.98 6.03
C THR A 317 -13.07 -10.84 5.59
N TYR A 318 -13.26 -10.43 4.33
CA TYR A 318 -14.56 -10.33 3.69
C TYR A 318 -14.69 -11.41 2.62
N GLN A 319 -15.85 -12.08 2.62
CA GLN A 319 -16.22 -13.04 1.57
C GLN A 319 -16.96 -12.28 0.48
N LEU A 320 -16.27 -11.98 -0.62
CA LEU A 320 -16.84 -11.10 -1.65
C LEU A 320 -18.02 -11.72 -2.39
N ALA A 321 -18.13 -13.05 -2.38
CA ALA A 321 -19.25 -13.74 -3.00
C ALA A 321 -20.49 -13.81 -2.10
N SER A 322 -20.39 -13.33 -0.85
CA SER A 322 -21.52 -13.38 0.08
C SER A 322 -22.67 -12.51 -0.43
N PRO A 323 -23.90 -13.02 -0.40
CA PRO A 323 -25.06 -12.19 -0.78
C PRO A 323 -25.38 -11.11 0.25
N GLU A 324 -24.79 -11.15 1.44
CA GLU A 324 -24.95 -10.12 2.45
C GLU A 324 -24.18 -8.86 2.10
N LEU A 325 -23.09 -8.99 1.34
CA LEU A 325 -22.26 -7.86 0.96
C LEU A 325 -22.93 -7.07 -0.17
N SER A 326 -23.07 -5.75 0.01
CA SER A 326 -23.65 -4.91 -1.02
C SER A 326 -22.72 -4.81 -2.23
N ASP A 327 -23.28 -4.47 -3.37
CA ASP A 327 -22.48 -4.24 -4.58
C ASP A 327 -21.46 -3.11 -4.38
N SER A 328 -21.86 -2.06 -3.66
CA SER A 328 -20.98 -0.92 -3.38
C SER A 328 -19.78 -1.34 -2.55
N ASP A 329 -20.03 -2.14 -1.50
CA ASP A 329 -18.95 -2.60 -0.62
C ASP A 329 -18.05 -3.58 -1.33
N ARG A 330 -18.64 -4.46 -2.14
CA ARG A 330 -17.85 -5.40 -2.94
C ARG A 330 -16.95 -4.67 -3.90
N ASP A 331 -17.48 -3.65 -4.60
CA ASP A 331 -16.69 -2.87 -5.54
C ASP A 331 -15.55 -2.13 -4.84
N ALA A 332 -15.80 -1.56 -3.67
CA ALA A 332 -14.76 -0.89 -2.90
C ALA A 332 -13.65 -1.87 -2.51
N LEU A 333 -14.03 -3.09 -2.11
CA LEU A 333 -13.04 -4.10 -1.73
C LEU A 333 -12.25 -4.62 -2.94
N ILE A 334 -12.89 -4.75 -4.09
CA ILE A 334 -12.20 -5.13 -5.33
C ILE A 334 -11.18 -4.05 -5.72
N LYS A 335 -11.53 -2.79 -5.51
CA LYS A 335 -10.70 -1.64 -5.90
C LYS A 335 -9.76 -1.19 -4.78
N VAL A 336 -9.46 -2.04 -3.83
CA VAL A 336 -8.61 -1.72 -2.68
C VAL A 336 -7.23 -1.25 -3.12
N PHE A 337 -6.69 -0.28 -2.40
CA PHE A 337 -5.36 0.23 -2.63
C PHE A 337 -4.71 0.60 -1.29
N MET A 338 -3.40 0.74 -1.29
CA MET A 338 -2.66 1.09 -0.08
C MET A 338 -2.94 2.54 0.30
N GLY A 339 -3.40 2.76 1.52
CA GLY A 339 -3.80 4.07 1.99
C GLY A 339 -5.30 4.35 1.90
N LEU A 340 -6.09 3.39 1.43
CA LEU A 340 -7.55 3.56 1.39
C LEU A 340 -8.07 3.81 2.80
N PRO A 341 -8.77 4.93 3.05
CA PRO A 341 -9.33 5.18 4.38
C PRO A 341 -10.62 4.38 4.57
N LEU A 342 -10.67 3.63 5.65
CA LEU A 342 -11.80 2.76 5.99
C LEU A 342 -12.43 3.17 7.31
N ASN A 343 -13.74 3.07 7.39
CA ASN A 343 -14.50 3.16 8.62
C ASN A 343 -15.28 1.84 8.76
N ILE A 344 -14.87 0.99 9.69
CA ILE A 344 -15.51 -0.29 9.93
C ILE A 344 -16.50 -0.11 11.06
N THR A 345 -17.78 -0.29 10.76
CA THR A 345 -18.89 -0.09 11.69
C THR A 345 -19.43 -1.42 12.23
N ASP A 346 -20.39 -1.34 13.12
CA ASP A 346 -21.09 -2.49 13.67
C ASP A 346 -20.21 -3.45 14.46
N LEU A 347 -19.09 -2.93 14.98
CA LEU A 347 -18.23 -3.71 15.86
C LEU A 347 -18.87 -3.87 17.23
N PRO A 348 -18.60 -4.97 17.94
CA PRO A 348 -19.06 -5.08 19.32
C PRO A 348 -18.51 -3.96 20.21
N PRO A 349 -19.25 -3.50 21.22
CA PRO A 349 -18.81 -2.36 22.02
C PRO A 349 -17.45 -2.53 22.72
N ASN A 350 -17.03 -3.76 22.95
CA ASN A 350 -15.73 -4.03 23.55
C ASN A 350 -14.59 -4.01 22.54
N VAL A 351 -14.89 -3.68 21.28
CA VAL A 351 -13.90 -3.55 20.23
C VAL A 351 -13.98 -2.13 19.69
N ALA A 352 -12.99 -1.32 19.98
CA ALA A 352 -12.87 0.04 19.45
C ALA A 352 -14.17 0.87 19.56
N ASP A 353 -14.90 0.70 20.65
CA ASP A 353 -16.14 1.42 20.94
C ASP A 353 -17.18 1.36 19.83
N GLY A 354 -17.18 0.26 19.06
CA GLY A 354 -18.20 0.00 18.05
C GLY A 354 -17.82 0.36 16.62
N SER A 355 -16.74 1.08 16.42
CA SER A 355 -16.25 1.38 15.08
C SER A 355 -14.73 1.53 15.09
N PHE A 356 -14.11 1.29 13.93
CA PHE A 356 -12.65 1.41 13.81
C PHE A 356 -12.34 2.15 12.51
N GLN A 357 -11.54 3.19 12.63
CA GLN A 357 -11.11 3.99 11.50
C GLN A 357 -9.62 3.80 11.26
N GLY A 358 -9.25 3.63 10.00
CA GLY A 358 -7.85 3.39 9.68
C GLY A 358 -7.58 3.42 8.19
N PHE A 359 -6.34 3.11 7.85
CA PHE A 359 -5.88 3.05 6.47
C PHE A 359 -5.47 1.63 6.13
N VAL A 360 -5.78 1.20 4.91
CA VAL A 360 -5.32 -0.10 4.42
C VAL A 360 -3.81 -0.02 4.21
N GLU A 361 -3.09 -0.96 4.81
CA GLU A 361 -1.65 -1.10 4.63
C GLU A 361 -1.29 -2.22 3.69
N GLY A 362 -2.11 -3.27 3.66
CA GLY A 362 -1.90 -4.39 2.77
C GLY A 362 -3.14 -5.23 2.67
N TRP A 363 -3.12 -6.13 1.70
CA TRP A 363 -4.28 -7.00 1.51
C TRP A 363 -3.85 -8.28 0.82
N SER A 364 -4.73 -9.28 0.92
CA SER A 364 -4.59 -10.48 0.12
C SER A 364 -5.92 -10.88 -0.46
N PHE A 365 -5.90 -11.29 -1.72
CA PHE A 365 -7.02 -11.95 -2.37
C PHE A 365 -6.72 -13.45 -2.42
N ARG A 366 -7.74 -14.22 -2.14
CA ARG A 366 -7.66 -15.66 -2.27
C ARG A 366 -8.93 -16.14 -2.96
N ALA A 367 -8.78 -16.80 -4.07
CA ALA A 367 -9.91 -17.28 -4.85
C ALA A 367 -9.86 -18.78 -5.01
N GLY A 368 -11.04 -19.39 -4.96
CA GLY A 368 -11.29 -20.76 -5.35
C GLY A 368 -12.46 -20.77 -6.32
N TYR A 369 -13.04 -21.92 -6.50
CA TYR A 369 -14.21 -22.05 -7.39
C TYR A 369 -15.38 -21.26 -6.79
N ASN A 370 -15.81 -20.22 -7.50
CA ASN A 370 -16.93 -19.34 -7.11
C ASN A 370 -16.74 -18.65 -5.76
N THR A 371 -15.50 -18.49 -5.30
CA THR A 371 -15.22 -17.78 -4.05
C THR A 371 -14.14 -16.74 -4.27
N LEU A 372 -14.23 -15.66 -3.52
CA LEU A 372 -13.17 -14.64 -3.51
C LEU A 372 -13.17 -13.99 -2.12
N GLU A 373 -12.03 -14.07 -1.46
CA GLU A 373 -11.84 -13.47 -0.14
C GLU A 373 -10.81 -12.33 -0.21
N UNK A 374 -10.85 -11.25 0.53
CA UNK A 374 -10.02 -10.22 0.71
C UNK A 374 -9.77 -10.16 2.13
N THR A 375 -8.70 -10.25 2.40
CA THR A 375 -8.25 -10.02 3.79
C THR A 375 -7.47 -8.73 3.82
N LEU A 376 -7.80 -7.84 4.75
CA LEU A 376 -7.20 -6.52 4.87
C LEU A 376 -6.34 -6.44 6.12
N THR A 377 -5.19 -5.79 5.99
CA THR A 377 -4.36 -5.33 7.11
C THR A 377 -4.54 -3.82 7.20
N ILE A 378 -4.96 -3.34 8.37
CA ILE A 378 -5.38 -1.94 8.54
C ILE A 378 -4.62 -1.34 9.71
N SER A 379 -4.00 -0.17 9.51
CA SER A 379 -3.40 0.60 10.59
C SER A 379 -4.43 1.56 11.16
N PRO A 380 -4.40 1.82 12.48
CA PRO A 380 -5.31 2.82 13.05
C PRO A 380 -5.07 4.19 12.45
N LEU A 381 -6.11 5.00 12.38
CA LEU A 381 -6.00 6.37 11.90
C LEU A 381 -4.91 7.13 12.65
N ALA A 382 -4.85 6.96 13.95
CA ALA A 382 -3.83 7.55 14.81
C ALA A 382 -2.38 7.14 14.47
N UNK A 383 -2.34 6.25 13.79
CA UNK A 383 -1.08 5.87 13.40
C UNK A 383 -0.53 6.72 12.37
N SER A 384 -1.30 7.22 11.65
CA SER A 384 -0.89 8.07 10.55
C SER A 384 -1.31 9.52 10.74
N LEU A 385 -2.39 9.79 11.44
CA LEU A 385 -2.93 11.13 11.62
C LEU A 385 -2.88 11.50 13.10
N GLN A 386 -2.28 12.63 13.38
CA GLN A 386 -2.16 13.11 14.75
C GLN A 386 -3.46 13.77 15.20
N ALA A 387 -3.91 13.41 16.39
CA ALA A 387 -5.11 14.05 16.95
C ALA A 387 -4.87 15.55 17.18
N PHE A 388 -5.91 16.34 16.97
CA PHE A 388 -5.86 17.78 17.16
C PHE A 388 -5.58 18.09 18.64
N ARG A 389 -4.55 18.87 18.90
CA ARG A 389 -4.16 19.23 20.27
C ARG A 389 -4.43 20.70 20.51
N TRP A 390 -4.84 21.02 21.76
CA TRP A 390 -5.10 22.39 22.12
C TRP A 390 -3.93 23.32 21.90
N ASN A 391 -2.74 22.85 22.15
CA ASN A 391 -1.54 23.66 21.94
C ASN A 391 -1.21 23.87 20.44
N SER A 392 -1.86 23.11 19.57
CA SER A 392 -1.70 23.25 18.11
C SER A 392 -2.72 24.22 17.51
N VAL A 393 -3.72 24.63 18.28
CA VAL A 393 -4.73 25.56 17.77
C VAL A 393 -4.08 26.93 17.61
N PRO A 394 -4.13 27.54 16.40
CA PRO A 394 -3.59 28.88 16.24
C PRO A 394 -4.23 29.88 17.22
N ALA A 395 -3.42 30.75 17.77
CA ALA A 395 -3.88 31.70 18.80
C ALA A 395 -4.98 32.62 18.31
N VAL A 396 -5.14 32.75 17.00
CA VAL A 396 -6.19 33.60 16.42
C VAL A 396 -7.55 32.90 16.34
N GLU A 397 -7.58 31.58 16.53
CA GLU A 397 -8.83 30.82 16.47
C GLU A 397 -9.62 30.99 17.79
N THR A 398 -10.92 31.02 17.64
CA THR A 398 -11.86 31.08 18.77
C THR A 398 -12.84 29.93 18.64
N TRP A 399 -13.62 29.70 19.68
CA TRP A 399 -14.68 28.70 19.64
C TRP A 399 -15.65 28.91 18.49
N ASN A 400 -15.82 30.16 18.05
CA ASN A 400 -16.74 30.48 16.98
C ASN A 400 -16.12 30.32 15.59
N THR A 401 -14.80 30.29 15.49
CA THR A 401 -14.13 30.17 14.19
C THR A 401 -13.64 28.76 13.91
N ILE A 402 -13.49 27.95 14.93
CA ILE A 402 -13.16 26.54 14.74
C ILE A 402 -14.34 25.87 14.05
N ASN A 403 -14.05 25.03 13.07
CA ASN A 403 -15.07 24.32 12.31
C ASN A 403 -16.04 23.60 13.27
N PRO A 404 -17.34 23.91 13.24
CA PRO A 404 -18.27 23.32 14.19
C PRO A 404 -18.50 21.82 14.00
N THR A 405 -18.06 21.25 12.88
CA THR A 405 -18.15 19.80 12.69
C THR A 405 -16.95 19.05 13.28
N LEU A 406 -15.97 19.79 13.80
CA LEU A 406 -14.79 19.20 14.41
C LEU A 406 -15.15 18.78 15.83
N ASP A 407 -15.24 17.49 16.08
CA ASP A 407 -15.46 16.97 17.42
C ASP A 407 -14.19 16.23 17.89
N TRP A 408 -14.21 15.80 19.16
CA TRP A 408 -13.02 15.15 19.73
C TRP A 408 -12.66 13.85 19.05
N LEU A 409 -13.63 13.21 18.45
CA LEU A 409 -13.43 11.93 17.76
C LEU A 409 -12.82 12.13 16.37
N ASN A 410 -13.20 13.22 15.72
CA ASN A 410 -12.83 13.49 14.33
C ASN A 410 -11.82 14.61 14.19
N ALA A 411 -11.33 15.15 15.32
CA ALA A 411 -10.39 16.25 15.31
C ALA A 411 -8.97 15.72 15.09
N THR A 412 -8.71 15.30 13.86
CA THR A 412 -7.37 14.87 13.49
C THR A 412 -6.71 15.96 12.67
N ILE A 413 -5.49 16.30 13.04
CA ILE A 413 -4.64 17.12 12.21
C ILE A 413 -3.80 16.18 11.39
N VAL A 414 -3.79 16.44 10.14
CA VAL A 414 -2.95 15.70 9.26
C VAL A 414 -1.54 16.27 9.35
N ALA A 415 -0.60 15.45 9.70
CA ALA A 415 0.80 15.83 9.70
C ALA A 415 1.44 15.43 8.37
#